data_7404fa44e1474db121e87afdbaec1430
#
_entry.id   7404fa44e1474db121e87afdbaec1430
#
_cell.length_a   1.000
_cell.length_b   1.000
_cell.length_c   1.000
_cell.angle_alpha   90.00
_cell.angle_beta   90.00
_cell.angle_gamma   90.00
#
_symmetry.space_group_name_H-M   'P 1'
#
loop_
_entity.id
_entity.type
_entity.pdbx_description
1 polymer ?
#
loop_
_entity_poly.entity_id
_entity_poly.type
_entity_poly.pdbx_seq_one_letter_code
_entity_poly.pdbx_strand_id
1 'polypeptide(L)'
;MKIFKYCYILIYNKYFCYGTVKNELFHKTEYLNKGEGVYIMVTRQERIDAIKKDWAENPRWKGIERGYTAEEVVKLQGSFVQEQTLAKRGAARLWKSLHEEPFINALGALTGNQAVQQVKAGLKAIYLSGWQVAADANVAGQMYPDQSLYPANSVPQVVKRINQALQRADQIDHAEGREDGFDWFAPIVADAEAGFGGPLNVFELVKGMIEAGASGVHLEDQLASEKKCGHLGGKVLLPTQNAIRNLIAARLACDVMGVDTILIARTDADAADMVTSDIDPRDAEFLTGERTPEGFYRTKAGIKQAIARGLAYAPYADLIWCETSHPSLEEAREFAEAIHEKFPGKMLAYNCSPSFNWKAKLSDKEIAEYQRELGKLGYKFQFITLAGFHSLNYSMFELAHDYKDNGMAAYSKLQQAEFAAESKGYTATRHQREVGTGYFDEVAQTISGGQSSTTAMAGSTETEQFV
;
A
#
# COMPACT_ATOMS: atom_id res chain seq x y z
N MET A 1 -11.07 30.81 46.52
CA MET A 1 -12.13 31.27 45.60
C MET A 1 -12.00 32.76 45.22
N LYS A 2 -11.02 33.52 45.74
CA LYS A 2 -10.81 34.93 45.36
C LYS A 2 -9.69 35.15 44.29
N ILE A 3 -8.83 34.21 44.05
CA ILE A 3 -7.69 34.33 43.13
C ILE A 3 -8.14 34.07 41.67
N PHE A 4 -9.13 33.22 41.43
CA PHE A 4 -9.65 32.94 40.08
C PHE A 4 -10.50 34.05 39.45
N LYS A 5 -11.06 34.95 40.24
CA LYS A 5 -11.87 36.07 39.71
C LYS A 5 -11.00 37.21 39.13
N TYR A 6 -9.74 37.34 39.59
CA TYR A 6 -8.87 38.42 39.10
C TYR A 6 -8.19 38.08 37.74
N CYS A 7 -7.94 36.78 37.47
CA CYS A 7 -7.39 36.39 36.16
C CYS A 7 -8.41 36.58 34.99
N TYR A 8 -9.68 36.35 35.25
CA TYR A 8 -10.72 36.47 34.21
C TYR A 8 -10.99 37.94 33.81
N ILE A 9 -10.86 38.87 34.74
CA ILE A 9 -11.10 40.31 34.47
C ILE A 9 -9.91 40.93 33.70
N LEU A 10 -8.70 40.46 33.90
CA LEU A 10 -7.52 40.95 33.17
C LEU A 10 -7.49 40.47 31.69
N ILE A 11 -8.03 39.31 31.39
CA ILE A 11 -8.15 38.80 30.02
C ILE A 11 -9.24 39.57 29.27
N TYR A 12 -10.37 39.88 29.90
CA TYR A 12 -11.48 40.61 29.24
C TYR A 12 -11.16 42.07 28.94
N ASN A 13 -10.37 42.75 29.78
CA ASN A 13 -9.99 44.15 29.55
C ASN A 13 -8.89 44.35 28.48
N LYS A 14 -8.16 43.32 28.10
CA LYS A 14 -7.17 43.42 27.01
C LYS A 14 -7.78 43.31 25.62
N TYR A 15 -8.98 42.76 25.51
CA TYR A 15 -9.69 42.60 24.22
C TYR A 15 -10.63 43.77 23.85
N PHE A 16 -10.87 44.72 24.75
CA PHE A 16 -11.85 45.81 24.50
C PHE A 16 -11.21 47.14 24.04
N CYS A 17 -9.88 47.21 23.89
CA CYS A 17 -9.22 48.48 23.49
C CYS A 17 -8.74 48.56 22.03
N TYR A 18 -9.14 47.60 21.16
CA TYR A 18 -8.79 47.69 19.73
C TYR A 18 -9.98 47.45 18.79
N GLY A 19 -10.99 48.26 18.97
CA GLY A 19 -12.11 48.28 18.06
C GLY A 19 -12.21 49.63 17.35
N THR A 20 -11.34 49.93 16.43
CA THR A 20 -11.50 50.82 15.27
C THR A 20 -10.16 51.05 14.58
N VAL A 21 -9.72 50.19 13.75
CA VAL A 21 -8.84 50.48 12.61
C VAL A 21 -9.01 49.40 11.55
N LYS A 22 -9.56 49.83 10.43
CA LYS A 22 -9.54 49.34 9.06
C LYS A 22 -9.18 47.88 8.74
N ASN A 23 -10.02 47.29 7.94
CA ASN A 23 -10.08 46.03 7.19
C ASN A 23 -8.81 45.58 6.39
N GLU A 24 -7.60 45.80 6.86
CA GLU A 24 -6.37 45.41 6.11
C GLU A 24 -5.34 44.65 6.91
N LEU A 25 -5.64 44.14 8.11
CA LEU A 25 -4.65 43.51 8.99
C LEU A 25 -5.06 42.14 9.54
N PHE A 26 -5.78 41.32 8.76
CA PHE A 26 -6.06 39.94 9.14
C PHE A 26 -5.12 38.93 8.47
N HIS A 27 -3.85 39.26 8.25
CA HIS A 27 -2.89 38.34 7.63
C HIS A 27 -1.64 38.01 8.48
N LYS A 28 -1.60 38.36 9.76
CA LYS A 28 -0.56 37.83 10.66
C LYS A 28 -1.10 37.72 12.07
N THR A 29 -1.47 36.51 12.48
CA THR A 29 -1.67 36.20 13.90
C THR A 29 -0.37 35.55 14.41
N GLU A 30 0.58 36.38 14.82
CA GLU A 30 1.72 35.91 15.61
C GLU A 30 1.27 35.75 17.07
N TYR A 31 1.20 34.52 17.55
CA TYR A 31 1.14 34.26 18.99
C TYR A 31 2.54 34.13 19.54
N LEU A 32 3.10 35.23 20.05
CA LEU A 32 4.32 35.21 20.85
C LEU A 32 3.97 34.91 22.31
N ASN A 33 4.15 33.71 22.75
CA ASN A 33 4.17 33.39 24.17
C ASN A 33 5.59 32.92 24.57
N LYS A 34 6.28 33.73 25.36
CA LYS A 34 7.58 33.37 25.90
C LYS A 34 7.43 32.31 26.98
N GLY A 35 7.74 31.07 26.63
CA GLY A 35 7.83 29.99 27.62
C GLY A 35 7.10 28.69 27.30
N GLU A 36 6.21 28.69 26.29
CA GLU A 36 5.53 27.47 25.81
C GLU A 36 5.81 27.31 24.32
N GLY A 37 5.98 26.07 23.83
CA GLY A 37 6.36 25.78 22.47
C GLY A 37 5.51 26.55 21.44
N VAL A 38 6.17 27.35 20.61
CA VAL A 38 5.52 28.16 19.58
C VAL A 38 5.05 27.22 18.48
N TYR A 39 3.75 26.91 18.42
CA TYR A 39 3.16 26.33 17.22
C TYR A 39 3.04 27.44 16.17
N ILE A 40 3.99 27.52 15.26
CA ILE A 40 3.87 28.37 14.08
C ILE A 40 2.82 27.69 13.18
N MET A 41 1.60 28.19 13.20
CA MET A 41 0.61 27.76 12.23
C MET A 41 0.95 28.35 10.88
N VAL A 42 1.40 27.50 9.95
CA VAL A 42 1.60 27.85 8.56
C VAL A 42 0.28 28.38 7.99
N THR A 43 0.29 29.56 7.40
CA THR A 43 -0.91 30.19 6.84
C THR A 43 -1.45 29.37 5.65
N ARG A 44 -2.72 29.56 5.35
CA ARG A 44 -3.34 28.94 4.16
C ARG A 44 -2.57 29.29 2.88
N GLN A 45 -2.13 30.55 2.73
CA GLN A 45 -1.40 30.99 1.55
C GLN A 45 -0.02 30.32 1.46
N GLU A 46 0.73 30.24 2.56
CA GLU A 46 2.02 29.54 2.59
C GLU A 46 1.91 28.06 2.20
N ARG A 47 0.82 27.37 2.62
CA ARG A 47 0.54 26.00 2.20
C ARG A 47 0.26 25.91 0.69
N ILE A 48 -0.53 26.81 0.15
CA ILE A 48 -0.83 26.89 -1.29
C ILE A 48 0.48 27.09 -2.09
N ASP A 49 1.29 28.05 -1.67
CA ASP A 49 2.54 28.39 -2.35
C ASP A 49 3.53 27.24 -2.29
N ALA A 50 3.61 26.53 -1.15
CA ALA A 50 4.45 25.34 -1.00
C ALA A 50 4.02 24.20 -1.96
N ILE A 51 2.73 23.91 -2.06
CA ILE A 51 2.19 22.90 -2.99
C ILE A 51 2.47 23.29 -4.44
N LYS A 52 2.21 24.56 -4.81
CA LYS A 52 2.47 25.04 -6.18
C LYS A 52 3.94 24.92 -6.55
N LYS A 53 4.83 25.28 -5.63
CA LYS A 53 6.26 25.17 -5.81
C LYS A 53 6.70 23.72 -5.99
N ASP A 54 6.23 22.82 -5.11
CA ASP A 54 6.54 21.40 -5.21
C ASP A 54 6.07 20.82 -6.55
N TRP A 55 4.83 21.08 -6.95
CA TRP A 55 4.31 20.58 -8.23
C TRP A 55 5.06 21.11 -9.45
N ALA A 56 5.59 22.32 -9.38
CA ALA A 56 6.33 22.95 -10.48
C ALA A 56 7.79 22.54 -10.57
N GLU A 57 8.47 22.37 -9.43
CA GLU A 57 9.91 22.21 -9.35
C GLU A 57 10.35 20.76 -9.06
N ASN A 58 9.51 19.96 -8.41
CA ASN A 58 9.86 18.60 -8.02
C ASN A 58 9.72 17.64 -9.23
N PRO A 59 10.83 17.02 -9.69
CA PRO A 59 10.82 16.10 -10.83
C PRO A 59 9.90 14.88 -10.61
N ARG A 60 9.51 14.60 -9.37
CA ARG A 60 8.53 13.57 -8.98
C ARG A 60 7.23 13.72 -9.76
N TRP A 61 6.82 14.97 -10.04
CA TRP A 61 5.52 15.28 -10.67
C TRP A 61 5.57 15.45 -12.17
N LYS A 62 6.73 15.23 -12.79
CA LYS A 62 6.85 15.36 -14.23
C LYS A 62 5.93 14.37 -14.97
N GLY A 63 5.02 14.90 -15.77
CA GLY A 63 4.06 14.10 -16.54
C GLY A 63 2.87 13.58 -15.71
N ILE A 64 2.66 14.09 -14.47
CA ILE A 64 1.47 13.84 -13.69
C ILE A 64 0.49 14.99 -13.83
N GLU A 65 -0.74 14.68 -14.22
CA GLU A 65 -1.83 15.65 -14.38
C GLU A 65 -2.76 15.61 -13.15
N ARG A 66 -3.27 16.78 -12.79
CA ARG A 66 -4.25 16.98 -11.73
C ARG A 66 -5.44 17.76 -12.28
N GLY A 67 -6.64 17.28 -12.07
CA GLY A 67 -7.86 17.99 -12.48
C GLY A 67 -8.30 19.07 -11.48
N TYR A 68 -7.39 19.52 -10.56
CA TYR A 68 -7.67 20.45 -9.48
C TYR A 68 -6.44 21.32 -9.16
N THR A 69 -6.63 22.35 -8.36
CA THR A 69 -5.62 23.34 -7.99
C THR A 69 -5.07 23.13 -6.57
N ALA A 70 -3.95 23.75 -6.24
CA ALA A 70 -3.40 23.76 -4.88
C ALA A 70 -4.33 24.44 -3.87
N GLU A 71 -5.09 25.46 -4.30
CA GLU A 71 -6.11 26.14 -3.50
C GLU A 71 -7.23 25.19 -3.09
N GLU A 72 -7.67 24.33 -4.01
CA GLU A 72 -8.68 23.30 -3.75
C GLU A 72 -8.18 22.23 -2.80
N VAL A 73 -6.92 21.79 -2.94
CA VAL A 73 -6.28 20.86 -1.98
C VAL A 73 -6.28 21.48 -0.58
N VAL A 74 -5.73 22.69 -0.42
CA VAL A 74 -5.65 23.35 0.90
C VAL A 74 -7.03 23.63 1.48
N LYS A 75 -8.04 23.87 0.65
CA LYS A 75 -9.44 24.01 1.09
C LYS A 75 -9.96 22.73 1.77
N LEU A 76 -9.51 21.55 1.32
CA LEU A 76 -9.94 20.24 1.82
C LEU A 76 -9.08 19.71 2.97
N GLN A 77 -7.86 20.24 3.16
CA GLN A 77 -6.92 19.79 4.22
C GLN A 77 -7.36 20.14 5.65
N GLY A 78 -8.32 21.05 5.85
CA GLY A 78 -8.63 21.59 7.19
C GLY A 78 -7.60 22.63 7.66
N SER A 79 -7.51 22.84 8.98
CA SER A 79 -6.64 23.88 9.58
C SER A 79 -5.17 23.49 9.60
N PHE A 80 -4.86 22.20 9.69
CA PHE A 80 -3.50 21.65 9.61
C PHE A 80 -3.52 20.27 8.95
N VAL A 81 -2.36 19.80 8.49
CA VAL A 81 -2.17 18.46 7.93
C VAL A 81 -1.51 17.58 8.99
N GLN A 82 -2.19 16.47 9.34
CA GLN A 82 -1.64 15.50 10.28
C GLN A 82 -0.47 14.75 9.64
N GLU A 83 0.65 14.61 10.40
CA GLU A 83 1.80 13.86 9.91
C GLU A 83 1.51 12.37 9.77
N GLN A 84 1.82 11.83 8.59
CA GLN A 84 1.70 10.41 8.24
C GLN A 84 3.10 9.82 8.06
N THR A 85 3.86 9.73 9.16
CA THR A 85 5.30 9.42 9.15
C THR A 85 5.64 8.14 8.40
N LEU A 86 4.92 7.02 8.66
CA LEU A 86 5.19 5.74 8.00
C LEU A 86 4.88 5.79 6.51
N ALA A 87 3.74 6.37 6.13
CA ALA A 87 3.36 6.51 4.73
C ALA A 87 4.34 7.39 3.95
N LYS A 88 4.74 8.54 4.51
CA LYS A 88 5.74 9.43 3.89
C LYS A 88 7.09 8.75 3.70
N ARG A 89 7.61 8.13 4.76
CA ARG A 89 8.88 7.40 4.71
C ARG A 89 8.82 6.27 3.70
N GLY A 90 7.75 5.47 3.73
CA GLY A 90 7.55 4.35 2.83
C GLY A 90 7.41 4.78 1.37
N ALA A 91 6.62 5.83 1.08
CA ALA A 91 6.45 6.35 -0.27
C ALA A 91 7.78 6.87 -0.85
N ALA A 92 8.53 7.64 -0.07
CA ALA A 92 9.86 8.14 -0.47
C ALA A 92 10.84 6.99 -0.74
N ARG A 93 10.88 5.97 0.14
CA ARG A 93 11.72 4.78 -0.03
C ARG A 93 11.32 3.98 -1.27
N LEU A 94 10.02 3.77 -1.47
CA LEU A 94 9.51 3.05 -2.65
C LEU A 94 9.89 3.78 -3.94
N TRP A 95 9.65 5.11 -3.99
CA TRP A 95 10.02 5.94 -5.12
C TRP A 95 11.50 5.85 -5.48
N LYS A 96 12.36 5.98 -4.47
CA LYS A 96 13.81 5.82 -4.63
C LYS A 96 14.17 4.45 -5.20
N SER A 97 13.65 3.38 -4.61
CA SER A 97 13.95 2.01 -5.03
C SER A 97 13.46 1.71 -6.45
N LEU A 98 12.29 2.25 -6.86
CA LEU A 98 11.78 2.11 -8.23
C LEU A 98 12.71 2.72 -9.29
N HIS A 99 13.53 3.72 -8.91
CA HIS A 99 14.49 4.36 -9.82
C HIS A 99 15.89 3.75 -9.77
N GLU A 100 16.35 3.36 -8.58
CA GLU A 100 17.71 2.87 -8.38
C GLU A 100 17.87 1.38 -8.68
N GLU A 101 16.81 0.57 -8.45
CA GLU A 101 16.88 -0.87 -8.69
C GLU A 101 16.52 -1.22 -10.14
N PRO A 102 17.06 -2.30 -10.69
CA PRO A 102 16.60 -2.83 -11.98
C PRO A 102 15.08 -3.08 -11.97
N PHE A 103 14.59 -3.69 -10.92
CA PHE A 103 13.18 -3.86 -10.55
C PHE A 103 13.08 -4.22 -9.08
N ILE A 104 11.89 -4.02 -8.49
CA ILE A 104 11.56 -4.46 -7.14
C ILE A 104 10.64 -5.68 -7.28
N ASN A 105 10.99 -6.77 -6.60
CA ASN A 105 10.11 -7.93 -6.45
C ASN A 105 9.49 -7.93 -5.05
N ALA A 106 8.20 -8.26 -4.97
CA ALA A 106 7.44 -8.29 -3.73
C ALA A 106 6.58 -9.56 -3.66
N LEU A 107 6.29 -10.00 -2.46
CA LEU A 107 5.40 -11.12 -2.19
C LEU A 107 4.17 -10.63 -1.43
N GLY A 108 3.02 -11.21 -1.73
CA GLY A 108 1.80 -10.98 -0.98
C GLY A 108 1.96 -11.46 0.46
N ALA A 109 1.91 -10.56 1.45
CA ALA A 109 1.84 -10.90 2.86
C ALA A 109 0.39 -10.97 3.31
N LEU A 110 0.03 -12.00 4.06
CA LEU A 110 -1.29 -12.16 4.67
C LEU A 110 -1.30 -11.71 6.14
N THR A 111 -0.15 -11.86 6.83
CA THR A 111 0.00 -11.54 8.25
C THR A 111 1.20 -10.65 8.50
N GLY A 112 1.23 -9.97 9.65
CA GLY A 112 2.38 -9.19 10.08
C GLY A 112 3.65 -10.03 10.24
N ASN A 113 3.53 -11.26 10.74
CA ASN A 113 4.68 -12.16 10.87
C ASN A 113 5.24 -12.59 9.52
N GLN A 114 4.40 -12.85 8.51
CA GLN A 114 4.90 -13.09 7.15
C GLN A 114 5.68 -11.90 6.60
N ALA A 115 5.17 -10.68 6.82
CA ALA A 115 5.87 -9.46 6.40
C ALA A 115 7.23 -9.30 7.11
N VAL A 116 7.30 -9.56 8.41
CA VAL A 116 8.57 -9.59 9.17
C VAL A 116 9.55 -10.58 8.53
N GLN A 117 9.12 -11.79 8.19
CA GLN A 117 9.99 -12.77 7.55
C GLN A 117 10.42 -12.36 6.13
N GLN A 118 9.54 -11.74 5.35
CA GLN A 118 9.88 -11.21 4.03
C GLN A 118 10.98 -10.14 4.11
N VAL A 119 10.86 -9.20 5.05
CA VAL A 119 11.86 -8.14 5.26
C VAL A 119 13.17 -8.74 5.77
N LYS A 120 13.13 -9.65 6.74
CA LYS A 120 14.29 -10.36 7.28
C LYS A 120 15.03 -11.16 6.19
N ALA A 121 14.29 -11.76 5.26
CA ALA A 121 14.84 -12.46 4.11
C ALA A 121 15.42 -11.52 3.02
N GLY A 122 15.31 -10.19 3.17
CA GLY A 122 15.92 -9.21 2.29
C GLY A 122 15.01 -8.64 1.20
N LEU A 123 13.70 -8.92 1.20
CA LEU A 123 12.78 -8.28 0.27
C LEU A 123 12.65 -6.78 0.59
N LYS A 124 12.65 -5.96 -0.46
CA LYS A 124 12.69 -4.50 -0.35
C LYS A 124 11.31 -3.85 -0.30
N ALA A 125 10.26 -4.60 -0.60
CA ALA A 125 8.87 -4.14 -0.55
C ALA A 125 7.94 -5.31 -0.21
N ILE A 126 6.76 -4.95 0.32
CA ILE A 126 5.68 -5.89 0.64
C ILE A 126 4.50 -5.57 -0.27
N TYR A 127 3.89 -6.60 -0.85
CA TYR A 127 2.60 -6.48 -1.52
C TYR A 127 1.48 -6.90 -0.57
N LEU A 128 0.39 -6.13 -0.53
CA LEU A 128 -0.81 -6.50 0.22
C LEU A 128 -1.98 -6.72 -0.74
N SER A 129 -2.35 -7.98 -0.89
CA SER A 129 -3.36 -8.47 -1.81
C SER A 129 -4.77 -8.36 -1.26
N GLY A 130 -5.68 -7.72 -2.00
CA GLY A 130 -7.12 -7.72 -1.71
C GLY A 130 -7.71 -9.14 -1.74
N TRP A 131 -7.26 -9.98 -2.66
CA TRP A 131 -7.65 -11.39 -2.72
C TRP A 131 -7.35 -12.12 -1.39
N GLN A 132 -6.14 -11.95 -0.84
CA GLN A 132 -5.78 -12.58 0.44
C GLN A 132 -6.58 -12.00 1.60
N VAL A 133 -6.88 -10.70 1.56
CA VAL A 133 -7.74 -10.05 2.56
C VAL A 133 -9.16 -10.60 2.48
N ALA A 134 -9.72 -10.76 1.29
CA ALA A 134 -11.03 -11.39 1.09
C ALA A 134 -11.08 -12.81 1.67
N ALA A 135 -10.03 -13.60 1.40
CA ALA A 135 -9.98 -15.01 1.79
C ALA A 135 -9.88 -15.21 3.32
N ASP A 136 -9.04 -14.42 4.02
CA ASP A 136 -8.69 -14.79 5.41
C ASP A 136 -8.33 -13.60 6.34
N ALA A 137 -8.48 -12.35 5.92
CA ALA A 137 -8.03 -11.22 6.74
C ALA A 137 -8.97 -10.01 6.74
N ASN A 138 -10.22 -10.17 6.25
CA ASN A 138 -11.18 -9.08 6.24
C ASN A 138 -11.84 -8.87 7.61
N VAL A 139 -12.33 -7.65 7.87
CA VAL A 139 -12.92 -7.28 9.16
C VAL A 139 -14.31 -7.86 9.38
N ALA A 140 -14.96 -8.41 8.35
CA ALA A 140 -16.19 -9.15 8.51
C ALA A 140 -15.99 -10.55 9.10
N GLY A 141 -14.74 -11.06 9.13
CA GLY A 141 -14.41 -12.38 9.63
C GLY A 141 -14.97 -13.54 8.78
N GLN A 142 -15.26 -13.28 7.53
CA GLN A 142 -15.79 -14.25 6.58
C GLN A 142 -14.73 -14.68 5.56
N MET A 143 -14.88 -15.86 5.01
CA MET A 143 -14.12 -16.28 3.83
C MET A 143 -14.89 -15.85 2.58
N TYR A 144 -14.32 -14.92 1.81
CA TYR A 144 -14.91 -14.42 0.58
C TYR A 144 -14.05 -14.69 -0.65
N PRO A 145 -14.67 -14.89 -1.81
CA PRO A 145 -13.95 -14.75 -3.08
C PRO A 145 -13.54 -13.30 -3.31
N ASP A 146 -12.59 -13.09 -4.20
CA ASP A 146 -12.11 -11.75 -4.59
C ASP A 146 -13.13 -11.03 -5.50
N GLN A 147 -14.20 -10.53 -4.89
CA GLN A 147 -15.33 -9.85 -5.51
C GLN A 147 -15.77 -8.62 -4.72
N SER A 148 -14.88 -8.02 -3.94
CA SER A 148 -15.14 -6.84 -3.10
C SER A 148 -16.35 -7.01 -2.15
N LEU A 149 -16.57 -8.23 -1.63
CA LEU A 149 -17.68 -8.53 -0.70
C LEU A 149 -17.34 -8.11 0.75
N TYR A 150 -16.10 -7.85 1.04
CA TYR A 150 -15.65 -7.47 2.36
C TYR A 150 -15.70 -5.94 2.58
N PRO A 151 -15.76 -5.46 3.83
CA PRO A 151 -15.78 -4.02 4.13
C PRO A 151 -14.54 -3.30 3.61
N ALA A 152 -14.70 -2.12 3.01
CA ALA A 152 -13.65 -1.34 2.37
C ALA A 152 -12.44 -1.01 3.27
N ASN A 153 -12.65 -0.95 4.60
CA ASN A 153 -11.59 -0.70 5.57
C ASN A 153 -10.76 -1.95 5.92
N SER A 154 -11.02 -3.11 5.31
CA SER A 154 -10.30 -4.35 5.63
C SER A 154 -8.83 -4.28 5.22
N VAL A 155 -8.52 -3.84 4.00
CA VAL A 155 -7.13 -3.68 3.54
C VAL A 155 -6.36 -2.66 4.38
N PRO A 156 -6.87 -1.44 4.68
CA PRO A 156 -6.25 -0.52 5.62
C PRO A 156 -5.92 -1.15 6.98
N GLN A 157 -6.81 -1.97 7.54
CA GLN A 157 -6.56 -2.64 8.82
C GLN A 157 -5.40 -3.65 8.74
N VAL A 158 -5.26 -4.37 7.63
CA VAL A 158 -4.13 -5.29 7.44
C VAL A 158 -2.82 -4.52 7.19
N VAL A 159 -2.84 -3.41 6.44
CA VAL A 159 -1.68 -2.50 6.32
C VAL A 159 -1.20 -2.06 7.71
N LYS A 160 -2.12 -1.61 8.55
CA LYS A 160 -1.82 -1.21 9.93
C LYS A 160 -1.22 -2.35 10.74
N ARG A 161 -1.80 -3.56 10.65
CA ARG A 161 -1.29 -4.76 11.35
C ARG A 161 0.14 -5.09 10.93
N ILE A 162 0.44 -5.04 9.63
CA ILE A 162 1.78 -5.28 9.10
C ILE A 162 2.76 -4.23 9.62
N ASN A 163 2.42 -2.95 9.54
CA ASN A 163 3.26 -1.87 10.06
C ASN A 163 3.53 -2.01 11.56
N GLN A 164 2.54 -2.42 12.35
CA GLN A 164 2.72 -2.66 13.78
C GLN A 164 3.65 -3.85 14.07
N ALA A 165 3.63 -4.91 13.24
CA ALA A 165 4.57 -6.01 13.36
C ALA A 165 6.00 -5.57 13.02
N LEU A 166 6.19 -4.80 11.95
CA LEU A 166 7.49 -4.23 11.58
C LEU A 166 8.02 -3.27 12.65
N GLN A 167 7.16 -2.41 13.21
CA GLN A 167 7.52 -1.55 14.34
C GLN A 167 7.97 -2.35 15.56
N ARG A 168 7.29 -3.46 15.86
CA ARG A 168 7.68 -4.33 16.97
C ARG A 168 9.03 -4.99 16.72
N ALA A 169 9.29 -5.46 15.51
CA ALA A 169 10.60 -6.03 15.15
C ALA A 169 11.72 -4.99 15.29
N ASP A 170 11.49 -3.75 14.85
CA ASP A 170 12.40 -2.62 15.03
C ASP A 170 12.67 -2.31 16.52
N GLN A 171 11.61 -2.26 17.33
CA GLN A 171 11.73 -2.01 18.76
C GLN A 171 12.50 -3.11 19.50
N ILE A 172 12.32 -4.37 19.11
CA ILE A 172 13.06 -5.50 19.69
C ILE A 172 14.55 -5.35 19.40
N ASP A 173 14.92 -5.17 18.13
CA ASP A 173 16.32 -5.03 17.72
C ASP A 173 16.97 -3.81 18.39
N HIS A 174 16.27 -2.69 18.47
CA HIS A 174 16.77 -1.49 19.14
C HIS A 174 16.97 -1.69 20.64
N ALA A 175 16.02 -2.33 21.32
CA ALA A 175 16.13 -2.64 22.76
C ALA A 175 17.26 -3.64 23.07
N GLU A 176 17.58 -4.52 22.11
CA GLU A 176 18.73 -5.45 22.20
C GLU A 176 20.09 -4.80 21.83
N GLY A 177 20.08 -3.49 21.54
CA GLY A 177 21.31 -2.75 21.16
C GLY A 177 21.83 -3.08 19.76
N ARG A 178 20.99 -3.55 18.86
CA ARG A 178 21.35 -3.74 17.46
C ARG A 178 21.34 -2.40 16.73
N GLU A 179 22.50 -1.96 16.30
CA GLU A 179 22.73 -0.72 15.56
C GLU A 179 23.32 -1.00 14.15
N ASP A 180 23.01 -2.15 13.58
CA ASP A 180 23.54 -2.57 12.27
C ASP A 180 22.92 -1.83 11.08
N GLY A 181 22.01 -0.90 11.32
CA GLY A 181 21.33 -0.09 10.29
C GLY A 181 20.27 -0.86 9.52
N PHE A 182 19.79 -1.99 10.01
CA PHE A 182 18.71 -2.75 9.38
C PHE A 182 17.39 -1.97 9.41
N ASP A 183 16.77 -1.79 8.26
CA ASP A 183 15.52 -1.02 8.13
C ASP A 183 14.31 -1.95 7.96
N TRP A 184 13.59 -2.15 9.06
CA TRP A 184 12.38 -2.97 9.11
C TRP A 184 11.20 -2.40 8.31
N PHE A 185 11.16 -1.07 8.10
CA PHE A 185 10.02 -0.39 7.50
C PHE A 185 10.01 -0.50 5.96
N ALA A 186 9.89 -1.72 5.45
CA ALA A 186 9.73 -1.94 4.02
C ALA A 186 8.43 -1.29 3.52
N PRO A 187 8.46 -0.59 2.37
CA PRO A 187 7.27 0.02 1.79
C PRO A 187 6.21 -1.03 1.44
N ILE A 188 4.95 -0.71 1.74
CA ILE A 188 3.78 -1.56 1.46
C ILE A 188 3.03 -0.98 0.28
N VAL A 189 2.85 -1.78 -0.79
CA VAL A 189 1.94 -1.48 -1.90
C VAL A 189 0.65 -2.26 -1.67
N ALA A 190 -0.47 -1.54 -1.51
CA ALA A 190 -1.74 -2.10 -1.09
C ALA A 190 -2.80 -2.08 -2.20
N ASP A 191 -3.62 -3.11 -2.21
CA ASP A 191 -4.75 -3.30 -3.12
C ASP A 191 -5.93 -2.42 -2.69
N ALA A 192 -6.33 -1.48 -3.53
CA ALA A 192 -7.54 -0.68 -3.36
C ALA A 192 -8.73 -1.21 -4.18
N GLU A 193 -8.60 -2.40 -4.78
CA GLU A 193 -9.66 -3.02 -5.59
C GLU A 193 -10.14 -2.05 -6.70
N ALA A 194 -11.43 -2.08 -7.01
CA ALA A 194 -12.09 -1.08 -7.84
C ALA A 194 -12.58 0.15 -7.04
N GLY A 195 -12.05 0.39 -5.84
CA GLY A 195 -12.36 1.55 -5.00
C GLY A 195 -13.64 1.44 -4.16
N PHE A 196 -14.31 0.29 -4.13
CA PHE A 196 -15.54 0.02 -3.37
C PHE A 196 -16.70 0.98 -3.65
N GLY A 197 -16.72 1.61 -4.82
CA GLY A 197 -17.77 2.54 -5.23
C GLY A 197 -17.28 3.57 -6.25
N GLY A 198 -17.75 4.81 -6.10
CA GLY A 198 -17.34 5.91 -6.96
C GLY A 198 -16.16 6.72 -6.43
N PRO A 199 -15.86 7.89 -7.04
CA PRO A 199 -14.70 8.72 -6.68
C PRO A 199 -14.65 9.14 -5.21
N LEU A 200 -15.78 9.33 -4.54
CA LEU A 200 -15.81 9.67 -3.11
C LEU A 200 -15.39 8.49 -2.22
N ASN A 201 -15.78 7.27 -2.60
CA ASN A 201 -15.34 6.05 -1.91
C ASN A 201 -13.83 5.86 -2.09
N VAL A 202 -13.31 6.05 -3.30
CA VAL A 202 -11.88 5.99 -3.60
C VAL A 202 -11.09 7.00 -2.77
N PHE A 203 -11.57 8.26 -2.69
CA PHE A 203 -10.93 9.31 -1.90
C PHE A 203 -10.79 8.90 -0.42
N GLU A 204 -11.87 8.45 0.21
CA GLU A 204 -11.83 8.02 1.63
C GLU A 204 -11.04 6.73 1.84
N LEU A 205 -11.09 5.77 0.91
CA LEU A 205 -10.31 4.55 0.98
C LEU A 205 -8.80 4.85 0.95
N VAL A 206 -8.35 5.68 0.01
CA VAL A 206 -6.92 6.03 -0.12
C VAL A 206 -6.44 6.82 1.09
N LYS A 207 -7.26 7.72 1.66
CA LYS A 207 -6.97 8.34 2.96
C LYS A 207 -6.73 7.29 4.05
N GLY A 208 -7.63 6.34 4.19
CA GLY A 208 -7.50 5.25 5.17
C GLY A 208 -6.25 4.38 4.94
N MET A 209 -5.85 4.16 3.68
CA MET A 209 -4.60 3.47 3.33
C MET A 209 -3.38 4.26 3.80
N ILE A 210 -3.37 5.58 3.58
CA ILE A 210 -2.28 6.48 4.00
C ILE A 210 -2.19 6.55 5.53
N GLU A 211 -3.32 6.67 6.21
CA GLU A 211 -3.39 6.66 7.69
C GLU A 211 -2.86 5.35 8.28
N ALA A 212 -3.07 4.23 7.59
CA ALA A 212 -2.53 2.94 7.96
C ALA A 212 -1.02 2.78 7.66
N GLY A 213 -0.45 3.69 6.87
CA GLY A 213 0.97 3.70 6.50
C GLY A 213 1.29 3.01 5.18
N ALA A 214 0.35 2.91 4.24
CA ALA A 214 0.62 2.42 2.89
C ALA A 214 1.55 3.38 2.13
N SER A 215 2.49 2.83 1.39
CA SER A 215 3.48 3.56 0.58
C SER A 215 3.05 3.72 -0.87
N GLY A 216 2.26 2.79 -1.35
CA GLY A 216 1.65 2.79 -2.67
C GLY A 216 0.30 2.11 -2.62
N VAL A 217 -0.56 2.45 -3.57
CA VAL A 217 -1.86 1.83 -3.78
C VAL A 217 -2.11 1.61 -5.26
N HIS A 218 -2.84 0.55 -5.60
CA HIS A 218 -3.33 0.37 -6.95
C HIS A 218 -4.85 0.33 -6.98
N LEU A 219 -5.39 0.80 -8.11
CA LEU A 219 -6.81 0.82 -8.45
C LEU A 219 -7.01 0.18 -9.81
N GLU A 220 -8.05 -0.62 -9.94
CA GLU A 220 -8.46 -1.23 -11.21
C GLU A 220 -9.69 -0.54 -11.81
N ASP A 221 -9.85 -0.68 -13.14
CA ASP A 221 -10.90 -0.03 -13.91
C ASP A 221 -12.21 -0.82 -14.00
N GLN A 222 -12.43 -1.78 -13.11
CA GLN A 222 -13.67 -2.54 -13.02
C GLN A 222 -14.80 -1.75 -12.31
N LEU A 223 -16.04 -2.10 -12.64
CA LEU A 223 -17.21 -1.68 -11.86
C LEU A 223 -17.17 -2.34 -10.47
N ALA A 224 -17.13 -1.54 -9.42
CA ALA A 224 -16.95 -2.04 -8.05
C ALA A 224 -18.02 -3.05 -7.60
N SER A 225 -19.29 -2.88 -8.03
CA SER A 225 -20.39 -3.79 -7.71
C SER A 225 -20.32 -5.15 -8.46
N GLU A 226 -19.57 -5.21 -9.55
CA GLU A 226 -19.40 -6.40 -10.39
C GLU A 226 -17.94 -6.87 -10.45
N LYS A 227 -17.11 -6.39 -9.52
CA LYS A 227 -15.68 -6.69 -9.47
C LYS A 227 -15.44 -8.20 -9.39
N LYS A 228 -14.49 -8.67 -10.18
CA LYS A 228 -13.98 -10.04 -10.19
C LYS A 228 -12.45 -10.03 -10.09
N CYS A 229 -11.88 -11.08 -9.52
CA CYS A 229 -10.45 -11.33 -9.63
C CYS A 229 -10.01 -11.28 -11.10
N GLY A 230 -8.83 -10.75 -11.36
CA GLY A 230 -8.30 -10.55 -12.71
C GLY A 230 -8.34 -11.80 -13.61
N HIS A 231 -8.29 -12.99 -13.02
CA HIS A 231 -8.29 -14.28 -13.71
C HIS A 231 -9.68 -14.94 -13.79
N LEU A 232 -10.73 -14.24 -13.34
CA LEU A 232 -12.12 -14.72 -13.47
C LEU A 232 -12.80 -14.06 -14.67
N GLY A 233 -13.83 -14.73 -15.19
CA GLY A 233 -14.73 -14.17 -16.21
C GLY A 233 -15.74 -13.19 -15.62
N GLY A 234 -16.51 -12.53 -16.49
CA GLY A 234 -17.62 -11.65 -16.10
C GLY A 234 -17.18 -10.29 -15.56
N LYS A 235 -15.97 -9.84 -15.88
CA LYS A 235 -15.49 -8.52 -15.54
C LYS A 235 -16.21 -7.43 -16.35
N VAL A 236 -16.61 -6.36 -15.66
CA VAL A 236 -17.27 -5.20 -16.27
C VAL A 236 -16.40 -3.98 -16.04
N LEU A 237 -15.95 -3.33 -17.11
CA LEU A 237 -15.14 -2.13 -17.07
C LEU A 237 -16.01 -0.89 -16.79
N LEU A 238 -15.44 0.10 -16.13
CA LEU A 238 -15.92 1.47 -16.18
C LEU A 238 -15.56 2.09 -17.54
N PRO A 239 -16.31 3.08 -18.08
CA PRO A 239 -15.81 3.94 -19.13
C PRO A 239 -14.45 4.54 -18.74
N THR A 240 -13.55 4.67 -19.70
CA THR A 240 -12.19 5.17 -19.45
C THR A 240 -12.17 6.49 -18.66
N GLN A 241 -13.07 7.45 -18.96
CA GLN A 241 -13.19 8.70 -18.20
C GLN A 241 -13.57 8.50 -16.74
N ASN A 242 -14.37 7.47 -16.42
CA ASN A 242 -14.79 7.22 -15.04
C ASN A 242 -13.65 6.56 -14.23
N ALA A 243 -12.88 5.68 -14.84
CA ALA A 243 -11.66 5.15 -14.24
C ALA A 243 -10.63 6.26 -13.97
N ILE A 244 -10.44 7.20 -14.91
CA ILE A 244 -9.59 8.38 -14.72
C ILE A 244 -10.10 9.23 -13.53
N ARG A 245 -11.41 9.43 -13.38
CA ARG A 245 -11.96 10.16 -12.23
C ARG A 245 -11.62 9.50 -10.90
N ASN A 246 -11.59 8.17 -10.84
CA ASN A 246 -11.15 7.42 -9.67
C ASN A 246 -9.65 7.65 -9.40
N LEU A 247 -8.80 7.65 -10.42
CA LEU A 247 -7.37 7.95 -10.27
C LEU A 247 -7.13 9.40 -9.80
N ILE A 248 -7.90 10.35 -10.31
CA ILE A 248 -7.87 11.76 -9.85
C ILE A 248 -8.29 11.85 -8.37
N ALA A 249 -9.35 11.12 -7.98
CA ALA A 249 -9.79 11.08 -6.58
C ALA A 249 -8.71 10.48 -5.65
N ALA A 250 -8.02 9.43 -6.09
CA ALA A 250 -6.91 8.83 -5.36
C ALA A 250 -5.74 9.81 -5.21
N ARG A 251 -5.35 10.51 -6.29
CA ARG A 251 -4.31 11.55 -6.25
C ARG A 251 -4.70 12.70 -5.35
N LEU A 252 -5.95 13.15 -5.40
CA LEU A 252 -6.45 14.20 -4.52
C LEU A 252 -6.36 13.79 -3.05
N ALA A 253 -6.67 12.54 -2.71
CA ALA A 253 -6.51 12.03 -1.35
C ALA A 253 -5.04 12.10 -0.90
N CYS A 254 -4.08 11.71 -1.76
CA CYS A 254 -2.66 11.82 -1.48
C CYS A 254 -2.24 13.27 -1.21
N ASP A 255 -2.64 14.19 -2.08
CA ASP A 255 -2.29 15.61 -1.97
C ASP A 255 -2.93 16.26 -0.73
N VAL A 256 -4.19 15.90 -0.40
CA VAL A 256 -4.87 16.36 0.83
C VAL A 256 -4.18 15.84 2.09
N MET A 257 -3.76 14.57 2.09
CA MET A 257 -3.02 13.96 3.21
C MET A 257 -1.56 14.41 3.27
N GLY A 258 -1.05 15.09 2.24
CA GLY A 258 0.33 15.54 2.15
C GLY A 258 1.35 14.41 2.09
N VAL A 259 1.02 13.34 1.38
CA VAL A 259 1.89 12.16 1.20
C VAL A 259 1.99 11.83 -0.29
N ASP A 260 3.23 11.68 -0.78
CA ASP A 260 3.53 11.34 -2.17
C ASP A 260 3.35 9.85 -2.46
N THR A 261 2.20 9.30 -2.05
CA THR A 261 1.87 7.88 -2.23
C THR A 261 1.97 7.49 -3.69
N ILE A 262 2.59 6.34 -3.96
CA ILE A 262 2.72 5.81 -5.31
C ILE A 262 1.36 5.29 -5.78
N LEU A 263 0.86 5.82 -6.89
CA LEU A 263 -0.38 5.35 -7.51
C LEU A 263 -0.08 4.45 -8.69
N ILE A 264 -0.69 3.26 -8.70
CA ILE A 264 -0.61 2.30 -9.80
C ILE A 264 -2.00 2.17 -10.41
N ALA A 265 -2.14 2.48 -11.69
CA ALA A 265 -3.38 2.25 -12.43
C ALA A 265 -3.34 0.86 -13.08
N ARG A 266 -4.27 0.01 -12.68
CA ARG A 266 -4.49 -1.30 -13.27
C ARG A 266 -5.61 -1.24 -14.30
N THR A 267 -5.42 -1.89 -15.45
CA THR A 267 -6.51 -2.20 -16.38
C THR A 267 -6.72 -3.70 -16.48
N ASP A 268 -7.98 -4.10 -16.46
CA ASP A 268 -8.43 -5.47 -16.70
C ASP A 268 -8.93 -5.70 -18.13
N ALA A 269 -8.73 -4.74 -19.02
CA ALA A 269 -9.29 -4.70 -20.36
C ALA A 269 -8.75 -5.80 -21.30
N ASP A 270 -7.63 -6.44 -20.95
CA ASP A 270 -7.13 -7.60 -21.70
C ASP A 270 -8.11 -8.78 -21.68
N ALA A 271 -8.82 -8.99 -20.56
CA ALA A 271 -9.75 -10.10 -20.42
C ALA A 271 -11.21 -9.66 -20.13
N ALA A 272 -11.50 -8.38 -20.03
CA ALA A 272 -12.85 -7.88 -19.79
C ALA A 272 -13.59 -7.57 -21.10
N ASP A 273 -14.73 -8.23 -21.29
CA ASP A 273 -15.54 -8.12 -22.51
C ASP A 273 -16.82 -7.29 -22.32
N MET A 274 -16.92 -6.55 -21.23
CA MET A 274 -18.07 -5.70 -20.90
C MET A 274 -17.63 -4.34 -20.39
N VAL A 275 -18.41 -3.29 -20.67
CA VAL A 275 -18.27 -1.95 -20.15
C VAL A 275 -19.65 -1.39 -19.75
N THR A 276 -19.71 -0.58 -18.70
CA THR A 276 -20.99 -0.08 -18.15
C THR A 276 -21.72 0.88 -19.09
N SER A 277 -21.00 1.63 -19.94
CA SER A 277 -21.56 2.67 -20.78
C SER A 277 -20.64 2.99 -21.96
N ASP A 278 -21.21 3.52 -23.04
CA ASP A 278 -20.56 3.95 -24.27
C ASP A 278 -20.24 5.45 -24.32
N ILE A 279 -20.23 6.11 -23.16
CA ILE A 279 -20.13 7.58 -23.09
C ILE A 279 -18.72 8.13 -23.40
N ASP A 280 -17.69 7.29 -23.35
CA ASP A 280 -16.32 7.73 -23.61
C ASP A 280 -15.92 7.37 -25.07
N PRO A 281 -15.58 8.39 -25.90
CA PRO A 281 -15.18 8.14 -27.28
C PRO A 281 -13.92 7.28 -27.42
N ARG A 282 -13.06 7.22 -26.39
CA ARG A 282 -11.87 6.35 -26.38
C ARG A 282 -12.20 4.86 -26.32
N ASP A 283 -13.37 4.53 -25.77
CA ASP A 283 -13.85 3.13 -25.70
C ASP A 283 -14.61 2.71 -26.97
N ALA A 284 -15.00 3.67 -27.84
CA ALA A 284 -15.91 3.45 -28.96
C ALA A 284 -15.43 2.39 -29.98
N GLU A 285 -14.14 2.35 -30.29
CA GLU A 285 -13.56 1.39 -31.25
C GLU A 285 -13.62 -0.06 -30.77
N PHE A 286 -13.72 -0.27 -29.47
CA PHE A 286 -13.78 -1.59 -28.85
C PHE A 286 -15.23 -2.08 -28.67
N LEU A 287 -16.24 -1.24 -28.80
CA LEU A 287 -17.64 -1.66 -28.66
C LEU A 287 -18.07 -2.55 -29.81
N THR A 288 -18.83 -3.60 -29.50
CA THR A 288 -19.37 -4.54 -30.52
C THR A 288 -20.74 -4.12 -31.05
N GLY A 289 -21.42 -3.22 -30.35
CA GLY A 289 -22.82 -2.86 -30.59
C GLY A 289 -23.84 -3.74 -29.87
N GLU A 290 -23.40 -4.83 -29.25
CA GLU A 290 -24.26 -5.75 -28.48
C GLU A 290 -24.36 -5.31 -27.02
N ARG A 291 -25.45 -5.75 -26.33
CA ARG A 291 -25.67 -5.50 -24.91
C ARG A 291 -25.99 -6.80 -24.17
N THR A 292 -25.60 -6.85 -22.90
CA THR A 292 -25.96 -7.94 -21.99
C THR A 292 -27.40 -7.77 -21.46
N PRO A 293 -27.99 -8.82 -20.86
CA PRO A 293 -29.31 -8.71 -20.20
C PRO A 293 -29.35 -7.64 -19.10
N GLU A 294 -28.25 -7.40 -18.41
CA GLU A 294 -28.11 -6.35 -17.37
C GLU A 294 -27.98 -4.94 -17.99
N GLY A 295 -27.79 -4.87 -19.30
CA GLY A 295 -27.67 -3.62 -20.04
C GLY A 295 -26.24 -3.10 -20.20
N PHE A 296 -25.21 -3.86 -19.85
CA PHE A 296 -23.83 -3.53 -20.16
C PHE A 296 -23.55 -3.62 -21.66
N TYR A 297 -22.61 -2.85 -22.15
CA TYR A 297 -22.16 -2.94 -23.54
C TYR A 297 -21.10 -4.03 -23.66
N ARG A 298 -21.16 -4.80 -24.74
CA ARG A 298 -20.11 -5.75 -25.09
C ARG A 298 -18.94 -5.01 -25.71
N THR A 299 -17.71 -5.43 -25.33
CA THR A 299 -16.46 -4.85 -25.85
C THR A 299 -15.49 -5.95 -26.28
N LYS A 300 -14.57 -5.59 -27.16
CA LYS A 300 -13.52 -6.49 -27.65
C LYS A 300 -12.37 -6.48 -26.65
N ALA A 301 -12.33 -7.49 -25.78
CA ALA A 301 -11.21 -7.71 -24.87
C ALA A 301 -9.89 -7.91 -25.65
N GLY A 302 -8.77 -7.67 -24.98
CA GLY A 302 -7.44 -7.95 -25.52
C GLY A 302 -6.45 -6.80 -25.32
N ILE A 303 -5.20 -7.09 -25.68
CA ILE A 303 -4.06 -6.20 -25.42
C ILE A 303 -4.24 -4.80 -26.03
N LYS A 304 -4.91 -4.67 -27.17
CA LYS A 304 -5.17 -3.36 -27.82
C LYS A 304 -6.04 -2.46 -26.94
N GLN A 305 -7.11 -3.02 -26.35
CA GLN A 305 -7.98 -2.28 -25.44
C GLN A 305 -7.21 -1.93 -24.16
N ALA A 306 -6.40 -2.86 -23.64
CA ALA A 306 -5.56 -2.61 -22.47
C ALA A 306 -4.54 -1.50 -22.72
N ILE A 307 -3.89 -1.47 -23.91
CA ILE A 307 -2.98 -0.40 -24.32
C ILE A 307 -3.70 0.94 -24.38
N ALA A 308 -4.87 1.02 -25.04
CA ALA A 308 -5.63 2.26 -25.14
C ALA A 308 -5.96 2.84 -23.75
N ARG A 309 -6.36 2.01 -22.81
CA ARG A 309 -6.63 2.39 -21.42
C ARG A 309 -5.35 2.76 -20.67
N GLY A 310 -4.29 1.96 -20.80
CA GLY A 310 -3.00 2.26 -20.19
C GLY A 310 -2.45 3.64 -20.61
N LEU A 311 -2.55 3.97 -21.89
CA LEU A 311 -2.20 5.30 -22.42
C LEU A 311 -3.07 6.41 -21.80
N ALA A 312 -4.37 6.16 -21.65
CA ALA A 312 -5.28 7.13 -21.05
C ALA A 312 -5.03 7.35 -19.56
N TYR A 313 -4.54 6.35 -18.83
CA TYR A 313 -4.25 6.42 -17.38
C TYR A 313 -2.85 6.97 -17.08
N ALA A 314 -1.92 6.90 -18.00
CA ALA A 314 -0.52 7.27 -17.79
C ALA A 314 -0.30 8.69 -17.23
N PRO A 315 -1.08 9.73 -17.57
CA PRO A 315 -0.95 11.04 -16.95
C PRO A 315 -1.39 11.11 -15.47
N TYR A 316 -2.17 10.14 -14.99
CA TYR A 316 -2.81 10.19 -13.67
C TYR A 316 -2.20 9.23 -12.64
N ALA A 317 -1.32 8.34 -13.06
CA ALA A 317 -0.69 7.35 -12.20
C ALA A 317 0.83 7.34 -12.34
N ASP A 318 1.52 6.83 -11.34
CA ASP A 318 2.98 6.70 -11.33
C ASP A 318 3.43 5.48 -12.14
N LEU A 319 2.72 4.37 -11.99
CA LEU A 319 2.93 3.14 -12.73
C LEU A 319 1.63 2.72 -13.43
N ILE A 320 1.79 1.98 -14.53
CA ILE A 320 0.68 1.35 -15.25
C ILE A 320 0.83 -0.16 -15.16
N TRP A 321 -0.28 -0.85 -14.94
CA TRP A 321 -0.37 -2.29 -14.86
C TRP A 321 -1.49 -2.81 -15.75
N CYS A 322 -1.13 -3.70 -16.70
CA CYS A 322 -2.08 -4.52 -17.44
C CYS A 322 -2.19 -5.87 -16.76
N GLU A 323 -3.37 -6.25 -16.28
CA GLU A 323 -3.61 -7.59 -15.78
C GLU A 323 -3.73 -8.55 -16.97
N THR A 324 -2.89 -9.60 -17.00
CA THR A 324 -2.81 -10.59 -18.07
C THR A 324 -3.34 -11.94 -17.63
N SER A 325 -3.67 -12.79 -18.61
CA SER A 325 -4.26 -14.12 -18.37
C SER A 325 -3.24 -15.26 -18.37
N HIS A 326 -2.03 -15.00 -18.84
CA HIS A 326 -0.94 -15.98 -18.93
C HIS A 326 0.43 -15.27 -18.95
N PRO A 327 1.54 -15.97 -18.62
CA PRO A 327 2.86 -15.36 -18.64
C PRO A 327 3.34 -15.26 -20.11
N SER A 328 3.38 -14.05 -20.64
CA SER A 328 3.87 -13.76 -22.00
C SER A 328 4.79 -12.54 -21.98
N LEU A 329 6.07 -12.75 -22.29
CA LEU A 329 7.02 -11.64 -22.49
C LEU A 329 6.74 -10.87 -23.79
N GLU A 330 6.09 -11.49 -24.76
CA GLU A 330 5.69 -10.83 -26.01
C GLU A 330 4.57 -9.81 -25.76
N GLU A 331 3.50 -10.19 -25.08
CA GLU A 331 2.43 -9.26 -24.68
C GLU A 331 2.95 -8.15 -23.74
N ALA A 332 3.80 -8.53 -22.78
CA ALA A 332 4.42 -7.56 -21.89
C ALA A 332 5.26 -6.54 -22.66
N ARG A 333 5.97 -6.97 -23.71
CA ARG A 333 6.75 -6.09 -24.60
C ARG A 333 5.84 -5.19 -25.42
N GLU A 334 4.79 -5.74 -26.07
CA GLU A 334 3.82 -4.98 -26.84
C GLU A 334 3.20 -3.85 -26.01
N PHE A 335 2.77 -4.18 -24.80
CA PHE A 335 2.22 -3.18 -23.86
C PHE A 335 3.25 -2.12 -23.49
N ALA A 336 4.45 -2.53 -23.08
CA ALA A 336 5.51 -1.62 -22.64
C ALA A 336 5.95 -0.67 -23.75
N GLU A 337 6.19 -1.18 -24.97
CA GLU A 337 6.61 -0.38 -26.12
C GLU A 337 5.54 0.65 -26.49
N ALA A 338 4.27 0.27 -26.50
CA ALA A 338 3.17 1.19 -26.78
C ALA A 338 3.05 2.31 -25.74
N ILE A 339 3.20 2.00 -24.45
CA ILE A 339 3.20 3.02 -23.38
C ILE A 339 4.42 3.93 -23.53
N HIS A 340 5.61 3.37 -23.73
CA HIS A 340 6.85 4.14 -23.78
C HIS A 340 6.99 5.01 -25.05
N GLU A 341 6.32 4.66 -26.13
CA GLU A 341 6.26 5.52 -27.33
C GLU A 341 5.64 6.89 -27.02
N LYS A 342 4.60 6.93 -26.18
CA LYS A 342 3.89 8.16 -25.81
C LYS A 342 4.40 8.77 -24.50
N PHE A 343 4.81 7.93 -23.55
CA PHE A 343 5.28 8.32 -22.23
C PHE A 343 6.65 7.68 -21.94
N PRO A 344 7.73 8.19 -22.55
CA PRO A 344 9.06 7.63 -22.36
C PRO A 344 9.45 7.55 -20.87
N GLY A 345 9.86 6.35 -20.44
CA GLY A 345 10.26 6.09 -19.05
C GLY A 345 9.12 5.93 -18.05
N LYS A 346 7.85 5.88 -18.49
CA LYS A 346 6.72 5.54 -17.60
C LYS A 346 6.97 4.15 -17.00
N MET A 347 6.97 4.08 -15.68
CA MET A 347 7.17 2.82 -14.98
C MET A 347 5.94 1.92 -15.11
N LEU A 348 6.19 0.61 -15.12
CA LEU A 348 5.15 -0.41 -15.23
C LEU A 348 5.18 -1.36 -14.02
N ALA A 349 4.05 -1.99 -13.74
CA ALA A 349 3.92 -3.04 -12.73
C ALA A 349 3.43 -4.34 -13.38
N TYR A 350 3.83 -5.49 -12.82
CA TYR A 350 3.45 -6.81 -13.33
C TYR A 350 3.11 -7.77 -12.20
N ASN A 351 1.96 -8.43 -12.34
CA ASN A 351 1.55 -9.53 -11.47
C ASN A 351 2.13 -10.84 -12.01
N CYS A 352 3.15 -11.38 -11.35
CA CYS A 352 3.63 -12.75 -11.56
C CYS A 352 2.63 -13.74 -10.93
N SER A 353 1.44 -13.83 -11.50
CA SER A 353 0.28 -14.45 -10.89
C SER A 353 0.50 -15.93 -10.52
N PRO A 354 0.08 -16.36 -9.33
CA PRO A 354 -0.01 -17.78 -8.98
C PRO A 354 -1.15 -18.52 -9.70
N SER A 355 -2.03 -17.81 -10.40
CA SER A 355 -3.04 -18.42 -11.29
C SER A 355 -2.44 -18.97 -12.58
N PHE A 356 -1.20 -18.59 -12.90
CA PHE A 356 -0.46 -19.15 -14.03
C PHE A 356 0.17 -20.48 -13.64
N ASN A 357 0.00 -21.51 -14.49
CA ASN A 357 0.84 -22.70 -14.39
C ASN A 357 2.16 -22.46 -15.14
N TRP A 358 3.11 -21.85 -14.46
CA TRP A 358 4.40 -21.41 -15.01
C TRP A 358 5.14 -22.51 -15.75
N LYS A 359 5.25 -23.70 -15.14
CA LYS A 359 5.96 -24.87 -15.73
C LYS A 359 5.25 -25.46 -16.95
N ALA A 360 3.94 -25.31 -17.05
CA ALA A 360 3.19 -25.76 -18.23
C ALA A 360 3.35 -24.81 -19.43
N LYS A 361 3.79 -23.58 -19.20
CA LYS A 361 3.87 -22.53 -20.21
C LYS A 361 5.32 -22.19 -20.61
N LEU A 362 6.26 -22.31 -19.69
CA LEU A 362 7.64 -21.84 -19.84
C LEU A 362 8.62 -22.91 -19.38
N SER A 363 9.80 -22.95 -20.00
CA SER A 363 10.94 -23.74 -19.56
C SER A 363 11.54 -23.17 -18.27
N ASP A 364 12.35 -23.97 -17.57
CA ASP A 364 13.06 -23.54 -16.35
C ASP A 364 13.95 -22.32 -16.59
N LYS A 365 14.61 -22.26 -17.75
CA LYS A 365 15.43 -21.11 -18.13
C LYS A 365 14.60 -19.84 -18.29
N GLU A 366 13.50 -19.93 -19.01
CA GLU A 366 12.59 -18.78 -19.20
C GLU A 366 12.01 -18.29 -17.88
N ILE A 367 11.59 -19.20 -17.02
CA ILE A 367 11.09 -18.86 -15.66
C ILE A 367 12.18 -18.14 -14.85
N ALA A 368 13.41 -18.63 -14.87
CA ALA A 368 14.52 -18.04 -14.11
C ALA A 368 14.92 -16.64 -14.59
N GLU A 369 14.70 -16.34 -15.86
CA GLU A 369 15.02 -15.05 -16.48
C GLU A 369 13.83 -14.09 -16.53
N TYR A 370 12.60 -14.57 -16.34
CA TYR A 370 11.35 -13.85 -16.64
C TYR A 370 11.28 -12.48 -16.01
N GLN A 371 11.50 -12.37 -14.70
CA GLN A 371 11.42 -11.08 -14.00
C GLN A 371 12.52 -10.10 -14.43
N ARG A 372 13.70 -10.59 -14.80
CA ARG A 372 14.78 -9.74 -15.32
C ARG A 372 14.44 -9.18 -16.70
N GLU A 373 13.83 -9.99 -17.55
CA GLU A 373 13.37 -9.55 -18.86
C GLU A 373 12.24 -8.53 -18.74
N LEU A 374 11.29 -8.72 -17.83
CA LEU A 374 10.28 -7.71 -17.50
C LEU A 374 10.93 -6.40 -17.00
N GLY A 375 11.95 -6.51 -16.14
CA GLY A 375 12.67 -5.33 -15.64
C GLY A 375 13.30 -4.49 -16.76
N LYS A 376 13.88 -5.14 -17.79
CA LYS A 376 14.42 -4.48 -18.99
C LYS A 376 13.35 -3.75 -19.81
N LEU A 377 12.12 -4.22 -19.77
CA LEU A 377 10.96 -3.60 -20.43
C LEU A 377 10.33 -2.47 -19.59
N GLY A 378 10.88 -2.15 -18.41
CA GLY A 378 10.37 -1.06 -17.57
C GLY A 378 9.34 -1.49 -16.53
N TYR A 379 9.11 -2.79 -16.33
CA TYR A 379 8.28 -3.30 -15.24
C TYR A 379 9.06 -3.21 -13.93
N LYS A 380 8.96 -2.07 -13.30
CA LYS A 380 9.76 -1.70 -12.11
C LYS A 380 9.24 -2.31 -10.82
N PHE A 381 7.95 -2.61 -10.71
CA PHE A 381 7.35 -3.27 -9.57
C PHE A 381 6.70 -4.58 -10.01
N GLN A 382 7.23 -5.70 -9.50
CA GLN A 382 6.79 -7.04 -9.87
C GLN A 382 6.44 -7.81 -8.59
N PHE A 383 5.34 -8.56 -8.59
CA PHE A 383 4.86 -9.17 -7.35
C PHE A 383 4.11 -10.48 -7.61
N ILE A 384 4.05 -11.31 -6.57
CA ILE A 384 3.21 -12.52 -6.53
C ILE A 384 2.09 -12.26 -5.54
N THR A 385 0.87 -12.09 -6.05
CA THR A 385 -0.29 -11.66 -5.27
C THR A 385 -0.61 -12.57 -4.09
N LEU A 386 -0.61 -13.90 -4.29
CA LEU A 386 -1.11 -14.87 -3.31
C LEU A 386 0.02 -15.68 -2.65
N ALA A 387 1.25 -15.18 -2.63
CA ALA A 387 2.39 -15.90 -2.06
C ALA A 387 2.17 -16.29 -0.58
N GLY A 388 1.59 -15.38 0.21
CA GLY A 388 1.27 -15.63 1.61
C GLY A 388 0.22 -16.72 1.80
N PHE A 389 -0.84 -16.70 1.00
CA PHE A 389 -1.89 -17.72 1.03
C PHE A 389 -1.32 -19.10 0.70
N HIS A 390 -0.61 -19.23 -0.41
CA HIS A 390 -0.09 -20.53 -0.85
C HIS A 390 0.97 -21.09 0.10
N SER A 391 1.91 -20.27 0.57
CA SER A 391 2.94 -20.73 1.50
C SER A 391 2.35 -21.18 2.84
N LEU A 392 1.39 -20.43 3.40
CA LEU A 392 0.72 -20.76 4.66
C LEU A 392 -0.08 -22.06 4.53
N ASN A 393 -0.92 -22.16 3.50
CA ASN A 393 -1.82 -23.32 3.34
C ASN A 393 -1.04 -24.59 3.01
N TYR A 394 -0.06 -24.52 2.11
CA TYR A 394 0.72 -25.69 1.74
C TYR A 394 1.55 -26.23 2.90
N SER A 395 2.28 -25.36 3.62
CA SER A 395 3.11 -25.80 4.75
C SER A 395 2.27 -26.41 5.88
N MET A 396 1.08 -25.84 6.16
CA MET A 396 0.16 -26.41 7.14
C MET A 396 -0.42 -27.74 6.68
N PHE A 397 -0.79 -27.85 5.40
CA PHE A 397 -1.31 -29.13 4.86
C PHE A 397 -0.26 -30.24 4.96
N GLU A 398 0.99 -29.99 4.54
CA GLU A 398 2.09 -30.96 4.63
C GLU A 398 2.33 -31.41 6.07
N LEU A 399 2.42 -30.45 7.00
CA LEU A 399 2.59 -30.75 8.41
C LEU A 399 1.42 -31.60 8.95
N ALA A 400 0.19 -31.21 8.71
CA ALA A 400 -0.98 -31.90 9.21
C ALA A 400 -1.13 -33.31 8.61
N HIS A 401 -0.81 -33.44 7.31
CA HIS A 401 -0.86 -34.72 6.60
C HIS A 401 0.17 -35.74 7.17
N ASP A 402 1.39 -35.30 7.48
CA ASP A 402 2.40 -36.18 8.10
C ASP A 402 2.11 -36.42 9.60
N TYR A 403 1.66 -35.37 10.31
CA TYR A 403 1.43 -35.40 11.77
C TYR A 403 0.34 -36.40 12.18
N LYS A 404 -0.73 -36.54 11.39
CA LYS A 404 -1.84 -37.47 11.73
C LYS A 404 -1.40 -38.92 11.91
N ASP A 405 -0.34 -39.34 11.22
CA ASP A 405 0.17 -40.71 11.26
C ASP A 405 1.50 -40.83 12.06
N ASN A 406 2.34 -39.80 12.04
CA ASN A 406 3.70 -39.81 12.59
C ASN A 406 3.88 -38.92 13.84
N GLY A 407 2.88 -38.16 14.26
CA GLY A 407 2.91 -37.36 15.50
C GLY A 407 4.12 -36.42 15.58
N MET A 408 4.79 -36.42 16.71
CA MET A 408 5.93 -35.54 16.96
C MET A 408 7.13 -35.75 16.03
N ALA A 409 7.27 -36.91 15.39
CA ALA A 409 8.29 -37.12 14.39
C ALA A 409 8.11 -36.23 13.15
N ALA A 410 6.87 -35.95 12.76
CA ALA A 410 6.56 -35.02 11.70
C ALA A 410 6.87 -33.57 12.12
N TYR A 411 6.43 -33.16 13.31
CA TYR A 411 6.70 -31.80 13.81
C TYR A 411 8.20 -31.55 13.98
N SER A 412 8.95 -32.52 14.50
CA SER A 412 10.40 -32.40 14.67
C SER A 412 11.13 -32.14 13.34
N LYS A 413 10.65 -32.67 12.20
CA LYS A 413 11.23 -32.36 10.88
C LYS A 413 11.10 -30.87 10.54
N LEU A 414 9.93 -30.27 10.80
CA LEU A 414 9.71 -28.84 10.60
C LEU A 414 10.67 -28.04 11.49
N GLN A 415 10.72 -28.35 12.79
CA GLN A 415 11.57 -27.68 13.75
C GLN A 415 13.07 -27.76 13.36
N GLN A 416 13.55 -28.93 12.91
CA GLN A 416 14.93 -29.05 12.43
C GLN A 416 15.19 -28.26 11.16
N ALA A 417 14.21 -28.12 10.27
CA ALA A 417 14.32 -27.27 9.10
C ALA A 417 14.41 -25.78 9.48
N GLU A 418 13.69 -25.36 10.51
CA GLU A 418 13.76 -23.99 11.06
C GLU A 418 15.16 -23.73 11.65
N PHE A 419 15.73 -24.64 12.45
CA PHE A 419 17.10 -24.51 12.98
C PHE A 419 18.13 -24.44 11.84
N ALA A 420 18.01 -25.28 10.83
CA ALA A 420 18.90 -25.22 9.67
C ALA A 420 18.82 -23.88 8.91
N ALA A 421 17.64 -23.24 8.93
CA ALA A 421 17.42 -21.94 8.28
C ALA A 421 18.02 -20.76 9.08
N GLU A 422 18.47 -20.95 10.32
CA GLU A 422 19.17 -19.90 11.09
C GLU A 422 20.42 -19.41 10.37
N SER A 423 21.11 -20.28 9.64
CA SER A 423 22.24 -19.91 8.80
C SER A 423 21.91 -18.92 7.68
N LYS A 424 20.61 -18.77 7.35
CA LYS A 424 20.05 -17.83 6.37
C LYS A 424 19.45 -16.58 7.03
N GLY A 425 19.54 -16.48 8.37
CA GLY A 425 18.98 -15.36 9.16
C GLY A 425 17.57 -15.59 9.70
N TYR A 426 17.01 -16.81 9.59
CA TYR A 426 15.73 -17.13 10.23
C TYR A 426 15.89 -17.23 11.75
N THR A 427 15.03 -16.57 12.52
CA THR A 427 15.14 -16.53 13.99
C THR A 427 13.84 -16.85 14.73
N ALA A 428 12.76 -17.17 14.00
CA ALA A 428 11.45 -17.39 14.62
C ALA A 428 11.34 -18.73 15.38
N THR A 429 12.38 -19.57 15.39
CA THR A 429 12.56 -20.64 16.36
C THR A 429 12.49 -20.11 17.78
N ARG A 430 13.03 -18.90 18.01
CA ARG A 430 12.94 -18.16 19.28
C ARG A 430 11.67 -17.31 19.29
N HIS A 431 10.54 -17.98 19.31
CA HIS A 431 9.22 -17.34 19.12
C HIS A 431 8.84 -16.35 20.24
N GLN A 432 9.33 -16.55 21.48
CA GLN A 432 9.10 -15.59 22.56
C GLN A 432 9.86 -14.28 22.31
N ARG A 433 11.14 -14.37 21.91
CA ARG A 433 11.90 -13.20 21.47
C ARG A 433 11.24 -12.53 20.25
N GLU A 434 10.84 -13.31 19.28
CA GLU A 434 10.31 -12.81 18.00
C GLU A 434 9.04 -11.95 18.14
N VAL A 435 8.24 -12.20 19.18
CA VAL A 435 7.04 -11.40 19.48
C VAL A 435 7.27 -10.31 20.55
N GLY A 436 8.51 -10.21 21.10
CA GLY A 436 8.93 -9.12 21.95
C GLY A 436 8.79 -9.37 23.45
N THR A 437 8.87 -10.62 23.93
CA THR A 437 8.85 -10.90 25.36
C THR A 437 9.96 -10.15 26.10
N GLY A 438 11.21 -10.17 25.59
CA GLY A 438 12.34 -9.41 26.15
C GLY A 438 12.12 -7.89 26.12
N TYR A 439 11.50 -7.35 25.06
CA TYR A 439 11.14 -5.93 24.99
C TYR A 439 10.19 -5.54 26.15
N PHE A 440 9.20 -6.36 26.48
CA PHE A 440 8.31 -6.10 27.60
C PHE A 440 8.97 -6.32 28.96
N ASP A 441 9.96 -7.19 29.06
CA ASP A 441 10.81 -7.29 30.25
C ASP A 441 11.55 -5.97 30.50
N GLU A 442 12.12 -5.34 29.46
CA GLU A 442 12.73 -4.01 29.56
C GLU A 442 11.73 -2.91 29.98
N VAL A 443 10.49 -2.97 29.45
CA VAL A 443 9.42 -2.07 29.87
C VAL A 443 9.13 -2.24 31.37
N ALA A 444 9.02 -3.48 31.85
CA ALA A 444 8.76 -3.77 33.27
C ALA A 444 9.91 -3.32 34.16
N GLN A 445 11.17 -3.55 33.75
CA GLN A 445 12.34 -3.06 34.46
C GLN A 445 12.39 -1.53 34.52
N THR A 446 12.12 -0.86 33.41
CA THR A 446 12.08 0.60 33.35
C THR A 446 11.03 1.19 34.28
N ILE A 447 9.80 0.63 34.28
CA ILE A 447 8.71 1.08 35.15
C ILE A 447 9.07 0.91 36.65
N SER A 448 9.78 -0.17 37.01
CA SER A 448 10.13 -0.49 38.41
C SER A 448 11.48 0.07 38.86
N GLY A 449 12.17 0.87 38.02
CA GLY A 449 13.51 1.35 38.35
C GLY A 449 14.54 0.22 38.47
N GLY A 450 14.41 -0.81 37.65
CA GLY A 450 15.30 -1.96 37.65
C GLY A 450 15.00 -3.04 38.69
N GLN A 451 13.85 -2.97 39.36
CA GLN A 451 13.51 -3.87 40.47
C GLN A 451 12.36 -4.85 40.16
N SER A 452 12.04 -5.09 38.88
CA SER A 452 11.03 -6.08 38.50
C SER A 452 11.54 -7.51 38.74
N SER A 453 10.78 -8.32 39.43
CA SER A 453 11.01 -9.77 39.58
C SER A 453 10.16 -10.61 38.64
N THR A 454 9.36 -9.95 37.78
CA THR A 454 8.40 -10.62 36.86
C THR A 454 8.86 -10.63 35.41
N THR A 455 10.17 -10.55 35.19
CA THR A 455 10.75 -10.73 33.83
C THR A 455 10.53 -12.16 33.35
N ALA A 456 10.18 -12.32 32.06
CA ALA A 456 9.72 -13.58 31.51
C ALA A 456 10.82 -14.33 30.73
N MET A 457 11.79 -13.63 30.14
CA MET A 457 12.87 -14.26 29.38
C MET A 457 13.89 -14.96 30.28
N ALA A 458 14.20 -14.39 31.43
CA ALA A 458 15.15 -14.99 32.38
C ALA A 458 14.60 -16.33 32.92
N GLY A 459 15.35 -17.42 32.71
CA GLY A 459 14.94 -18.79 33.09
C GLY A 459 13.84 -19.38 32.19
N SER A 460 13.62 -18.81 31.01
CA SER A 460 12.72 -19.41 30.02
C SER A 460 13.34 -20.61 29.33
N THR A 461 12.52 -21.55 28.89
CA THR A 461 12.95 -22.70 28.09
C THR A 461 13.62 -22.28 26.79
N GLU A 462 13.24 -21.13 26.22
CA GLU A 462 13.86 -20.58 25.03
C GLU A 462 15.31 -20.16 25.26
N THR A 463 15.60 -19.56 26.42
CA THR A 463 16.96 -19.21 26.81
C THR A 463 17.82 -20.44 27.09
N GLU A 464 17.22 -21.51 27.63
CA GLU A 464 17.95 -22.73 28.05
C GLU A 464 18.16 -23.73 26.89
N GLN A 465 17.18 -23.87 25.97
CA GLN A 465 17.14 -24.97 25.01
C GLN A 465 17.42 -24.56 23.57
N PHE A 466 17.38 -23.25 23.23
CA PHE A 466 17.62 -22.75 21.88
C PHE A 466 18.94 -21.92 21.79
N VAL A 467 19.99 -22.46 22.44
CA VAL A 467 21.34 -21.86 22.47
C VAL A 467 22.20 -22.37 21.31
#